data_0aca1542d241dc94d85bbceb2cd1c7bf
#
_entry.id   0aca1542d241dc94d85bbceb2cd1c7bf
#
_cell.length_a   1.000
_cell.length_b   1.000
_cell.length_c   1.000
_cell.angle_alpha   90.00
_cell.angle_beta   90.00
_cell.angle_gamma   90.00
#
_symmetry.space_group_name_H-M   'P 1'
#
loop_
_entity.id
_entity.type
_entity.pdbx_description
1 polymer ?
#
loop_
_entity_poly.entity_id
_entity_poly.type
_entity_poly.pdbx_seq_one_letter_code
_entity_poly.pdbx_strand_id
1 'polypeptide(L)'
;MIRELVKPEHQLFNHRIDSCSYRLDRQFLANTLVENMIHYNGIGLSANQIGIWERAFVMVRDLEHSEILVCFNPRIIKSYAEEVEMEEGCLSYPDLFLKVKRPDRIVVKYEDVDKKTHKVKLSGLASRVFQHEYDHMEGIDFTQRT
;
A
#
# COMPACT_ATOMS: atom_id res chain seq x y z
N MET A 1 18.00 -4.07 2.19
CA MET A 1 18.31 -3.79 3.62
C MET A 1 17.01 -3.72 4.42
N ILE A 2 16.95 -4.46 5.51
CA ILE A 2 15.77 -4.44 6.39
C ILE A 2 15.77 -3.14 7.19
N ARG A 3 14.60 -2.50 7.27
CA ARG A 3 14.39 -1.25 7.98
C ARG A 3 13.38 -1.46 9.10
N GLU A 4 13.46 -0.66 10.14
CA GLU A 4 12.48 -0.71 11.21
C GLU A 4 11.13 -0.13 10.76
N LEU A 5 10.07 -0.70 11.28
CA LEU A 5 8.73 -0.13 11.07
C LEU A 5 8.58 1.15 11.89
N VAL A 6 8.08 2.18 11.25
CA VAL A 6 7.78 3.47 11.88
C VAL A 6 6.56 3.30 12.78
N LYS A 7 6.59 3.89 13.96
CA LYS A 7 5.45 3.84 14.89
C LYS A 7 4.29 4.69 14.38
N PRO A 8 3.04 4.28 14.65
CA PRO A 8 1.86 5.01 14.17
C PRO A 8 1.79 6.49 14.55
N GLU A 9 2.40 6.89 15.66
CA GLU A 9 2.43 8.29 16.11
C GLU A 9 3.48 9.14 15.37
N HIS A 10 4.31 8.53 14.53
CA HIS A 10 5.35 9.25 13.80
C HIS A 10 4.74 10.12 12.69
N GLN A 11 5.39 11.26 12.40
CA GLN A 11 4.93 12.19 11.35
C GLN A 11 4.79 11.54 9.99
N LEU A 12 5.76 10.71 9.58
CA LEU A 12 5.73 10.05 8.27
C LEU A 12 4.50 9.18 8.08
N PHE A 13 3.96 8.64 9.18
CA PHE A 13 2.81 7.75 9.14
C PHE A 13 1.49 8.50 8.91
N ASN A 14 1.43 9.76 9.33
CA ASN A 14 0.18 10.52 9.43
C ASN A 14 0.06 11.68 8.45
N HIS A 15 0.96 11.80 7.48
CA HIS A 15 0.92 12.89 6.50
C HIS A 15 0.82 12.33 5.08
N ARG A 16 0.06 13.06 4.25
CA ARG A 16 -0.09 12.70 2.84
C ARG A 16 1.22 12.91 2.09
N ILE A 17 1.55 11.97 1.21
CA ILE A 17 2.69 12.05 0.31
C ILE A 17 2.16 12.30 -1.09
N ASP A 18 2.49 13.44 -1.69
CA ASP A 18 1.90 13.86 -2.97
C ASP A 18 2.38 13.04 -4.18
N SER A 19 3.69 12.81 -4.25
CA SER A 19 4.27 12.12 -5.41
C SER A 19 5.67 11.62 -5.08
N CYS A 20 6.18 10.74 -5.92
CA CYS A 20 7.58 10.32 -5.84
C CYS A 20 8.51 11.47 -6.22
N SER A 21 9.64 11.55 -5.52
CA SER A 21 10.65 12.55 -5.84
C SER A 21 11.26 12.27 -7.23
N TYR A 22 11.67 13.33 -7.89
CA TYR A 22 12.20 13.26 -9.24
C TYR A 22 13.47 12.39 -9.34
N ARG A 23 14.28 12.40 -8.28
CA ARG A 23 15.57 11.68 -8.26
C ARG A 23 15.49 10.30 -7.62
N LEU A 24 14.29 9.83 -7.32
CA LEU A 24 14.11 8.51 -6.71
C LEU A 24 14.67 7.41 -7.61
N ASP A 25 15.52 6.56 -7.05
CA ASP A 25 15.91 5.30 -7.67
C ASP A 25 14.79 4.29 -7.41
N ARG A 26 13.91 4.13 -8.38
CA ARG A 26 12.72 3.29 -8.24
C ARG A 26 13.06 1.82 -8.07
N GLN A 27 14.09 1.34 -8.76
CA GLN A 27 14.48 -0.07 -8.63
C GLN A 27 15.01 -0.37 -7.23
N PHE A 28 15.81 0.54 -6.68
CA PHE A 28 16.29 0.39 -5.30
C PHE A 28 15.11 0.37 -4.30
N LEU A 29 14.18 1.29 -4.46
CA LEU A 29 13.01 1.34 -3.56
C LEU A 29 12.13 0.10 -3.73
N ALA A 30 11.91 -0.35 -4.97
CA ALA A 30 11.13 -1.56 -5.21
C ALA A 30 11.76 -2.77 -4.51
N ASN A 31 13.06 -2.96 -4.65
CA ASN A 31 13.77 -4.05 -4.00
C ASN A 31 13.67 -3.96 -2.47
N THR A 32 13.80 -2.75 -1.93
CA THR A 32 13.71 -2.51 -0.48
C THR A 32 12.30 -2.81 0.04
N LEU A 33 11.27 -2.37 -0.68
CA LEU A 33 9.88 -2.63 -0.29
C LEU A 33 9.58 -4.14 -0.29
N VAL A 34 9.95 -4.83 -1.34
CA VAL A 34 9.70 -6.27 -1.46
C VAL A 34 10.43 -7.03 -0.35
N GLU A 35 11.70 -6.72 -0.12
CA GLU A 35 12.51 -7.36 0.92
C GLU A 35 11.89 -7.17 2.31
N ASN A 36 11.48 -5.95 2.63
CA ASN A 36 10.88 -5.64 3.93
C ASN A 36 9.48 -6.26 4.09
N MET A 37 8.66 -6.24 3.05
CA MET A 37 7.36 -6.91 3.09
C MET A 37 7.50 -8.39 3.41
N ILE A 38 8.42 -9.06 2.76
CA ILE A 38 8.68 -10.49 2.98
C ILE A 38 9.21 -10.73 4.40
N HIS A 39 10.16 -9.90 4.83
CA HIS A 39 10.73 -10.00 6.17
C HIS A 39 9.67 -9.92 7.28
N TYR A 40 8.71 -9.03 7.13
CA TYR A 40 7.65 -8.83 8.11
C TYR A 40 6.41 -9.72 7.88
N ASN A 41 6.47 -10.62 6.90
CA ASN A 41 5.37 -11.53 6.57
C ASN A 41 4.07 -10.81 6.21
N GLY A 42 4.20 -9.66 5.53
CA GLY A 42 3.04 -8.87 5.12
C GLY A 42 2.57 -9.22 3.71
N ILE A 43 1.37 -8.75 3.38
CA ILE A 43 0.83 -8.82 2.02
C ILE A 43 0.79 -7.45 1.34
N GLY A 44 1.26 -6.44 2.05
CA GLY A 44 1.42 -5.07 1.56
C GLY A 44 2.30 -4.29 2.51
N LEU A 45 2.98 -3.28 1.97
CA LEU A 45 3.84 -2.41 2.76
C LEU A 45 4.08 -1.11 2.01
N SER A 46 3.81 0.02 2.66
CA SER A 46 4.06 1.35 2.09
C SER A 46 5.43 1.89 2.49
N ALA A 47 5.99 2.76 1.66
CA ALA A 47 7.32 3.32 1.88
C ALA A 47 7.41 4.09 3.21
N ASN A 48 6.36 4.84 3.57
CA ASN A 48 6.38 5.60 4.82
C ASN A 48 6.38 4.70 6.06
N GLN A 49 5.87 3.47 5.96
CA GLN A 49 5.93 2.52 7.09
C GLN A 49 7.36 2.11 7.44
N ILE A 50 8.29 2.24 6.52
CA ILE A 50 9.71 1.94 6.75
C ILE A 50 10.58 3.20 6.70
N GLY A 51 9.96 4.35 6.92
CA GLY A 51 10.68 5.62 7.09
C GLY A 51 11.13 6.29 5.80
N ILE A 52 10.55 5.94 4.67
CA ILE A 52 10.91 6.51 3.36
C ILE A 52 9.75 7.39 2.87
N TRP A 53 10.03 8.68 2.67
CA TRP A 53 9.01 9.65 2.24
C TRP A 53 8.88 9.64 0.72
N GLU A 54 8.23 8.61 0.21
CA GLU A 54 7.93 8.46 -1.22
C GLU A 54 6.53 7.88 -1.39
N ARG A 55 5.86 8.31 -2.45
CA ARG A 55 4.51 7.81 -2.75
C ARG A 55 4.61 6.49 -3.50
N ALA A 56 4.87 5.43 -2.76
CA ALA A 56 5.04 4.09 -3.32
C ALA A 56 4.69 3.03 -2.28
N PHE A 57 4.20 1.90 -2.75
CA PHE A 57 4.00 0.73 -1.92
C PHE A 57 4.16 -0.56 -2.72
N VAL A 58 4.33 -1.66 -2.02
CA VAL A 58 4.34 -3.01 -2.57
C VAL A 58 3.11 -3.74 -2.07
N MET A 59 2.56 -4.61 -2.90
CA MET A 59 1.42 -5.45 -2.51
C MET A 59 1.47 -6.80 -3.22
N VAL A 60 0.89 -7.80 -2.58
CA VAL A 60 0.62 -9.09 -3.22
C VAL A 60 -0.73 -8.97 -3.92
N ARG A 61 -0.74 -9.10 -5.24
CA ARG A 61 -1.96 -9.05 -6.02
C ARG A 61 -2.69 -10.39 -5.99
N ASP A 62 -1.94 -11.47 -6.05
CA ASP A 62 -2.48 -12.83 -6.11
C ASP A 62 -1.66 -13.74 -5.19
N LEU A 63 -2.27 -14.13 -4.06
CA LEU A 63 -1.62 -15.00 -3.08
C LEU A 63 -1.29 -16.38 -3.65
N GLU A 64 -2.18 -16.90 -4.51
CA GLU A 64 -2.01 -18.23 -5.09
C GLU A 64 -0.78 -18.31 -6.00
N HIS A 65 -0.55 -17.27 -6.80
CA HIS A 65 0.56 -17.21 -7.75
C HIS A 65 1.73 -16.36 -7.26
N SER A 66 1.66 -15.84 -6.05
CA SER A 66 2.68 -14.96 -5.47
C SER A 66 3.01 -13.76 -6.37
N GLU A 67 2.01 -13.24 -7.08
CA GLU A 67 2.18 -12.07 -7.93
C GLU A 67 2.30 -10.81 -7.08
N ILE A 68 3.41 -10.10 -7.24
CA ILE A 68 3.71 -8.89 -6.47
C ILE A 68 3.68 -7.69 -7.41
N LEU A 69 3.03 -6.61 -6.96
CA LEU A 69 3.05 -5.31 -7.64
C LEU A 69 3.79 -4.30 -6.77
N VAL A 70 4.66 -3.51 -7.40
CA VAL A 70 5.23 -2.32 -6.76
C VAL A 70 4.64 -1.11 -7.49
N CYS A 71 3.93 -0.28 -6.74
CA CYS A 71 3.16 0.83 -7.29
C CYS A 71 3.81 2.15 -6.92
N PHE A 72 4.19 2.94 -7.93
CA PHE A 72 4.70 4.31 -7.77
C PHE A 72 3.62 5.29 -8.21
N ASN A 73 3.44 6.36 -7.45
CA ASN A 73 2.42 7.38 -7.73
C ASN A 73 1.02 6.77 -7.92
N PRO A 74 0.57 5.88 -7.02
CA PRO A 74 -0.72 5.23 -7.16
C PRO A 74 -1.87 6.22 -7.02
N ARG A 75 -2.96 5.95 -7.77
CA ARG A 75 -4.21 6.71 -7.68
C ARG A 75 -5.41 5.78 -7.86
N ILE A 76 -6.44 6.01 -7.07
CA ILE A 76 -7.74 5.36 -7.27
C ILE A 76 -8.55 6.25 -8.21
N ILE A 77 -8.89 5.72 -9.38
CA ILE A 77 -9.62 6.45 -10.43
C ILE A 77 -11.12 6.34 -10.20
N LYS A 78 -11.57 5.16 -9.76
CA LYS A 78 -12.99 4.88 -9.56
C LYS A 78 -13.17 3.84 -8.47
N SER A 79 -14.20 4.03 -7.64
CA SER A 79 -14.67 3.03 -6.67
C SER A 79 -16.11 2.69 -6.99
N TYR A 80 -16.46 1.42 -6.97
CA TYR A 80 -17.83 0.98 -7.17
C TYR A 80 -18.58 1.01 -5.83
N ALA A 81 -19.90 1.14 -5.89
CA ALA A 81 -20.72 1.41 -4.70
C ALA A 81 -20.80 0.22 -3.72
N GLU A 82 -20.69 -1.00 -4.22
CA GLU A 82 -20.80 -2.19 -3.37
C GLU A 82 -19.62 -2.29 -2.44
N GLU A 83 -19.89 -2.32 -1.12
CA GLU A 83 -18.86 -2.47 -0.10
C GLU A 83 -18.92 -3.84 0.55
N VAL A 84 -17.76 -4.34 0.96
CA VAL A 84 -17.61 -5.59 1.69
C VAL A 84 -16.89 -5.30 2.99
N GLU A 85 -17.38 -5.88 4.09
CA GLU A 85 -16.71 -5.81 5.38
C GLU A 85 -15.77 -7.00 5.54
N MET A 86 -14.51 -6.72 5.85
CA MET A 86 -13.51 -7.74 6.15
C MET A 86 -12.63 -7.28 7.30
N GLU A 87 -12.04 -8.25 8.00
CA GLU A 87 -11.06 -7.98 9.03
C GLU A 87 -9.73 -7.59 8.37
N GLU A 88 -9.13 -6.50 8.82
CA GLU A 88 -7.84 -6.02 8.37
C GLU A 88 -6.86 -5.94 9.53
N GLY A 89 -5.59 -6.21 9.23
CA GLY A 89 -4.48 -5.94 10.11
C GLY A 89 -3.47 -5.03 9.42
N CYS A 90 -2.54 -4.49 10.17
CA CYS A 90 -1.48 -3.63 9.65
C CYS A 90 -0.18 -3.94 10.37
N LEU A 91 0.92 -4.05 9.62
CA LEU A 91 2.23 -4.33 10.21
C LEU A 91 2.64 -3.29 11.26
N SER A 92 2.18 -2.03 11.11
CA SER A 92 2.47 -0.96 12.05
C SER A 92 1.64 -1.00 13.32
N TYR A 93 0.60 -1.86 13.36
CA TYR A 93 -0.25 -2.11 14.51
C TYR A 93 -0.26 -3.61 14.83
N PRO A 94 0.81 -4.14 15.42
CA PRO A 94 0.89 -5.58 15.72
C PRO A 94 -0.28 -6.03 16.60
N ASP A 95 -0.85 -7.17 16.25
CA ASP A 95 -1.95 -7.82 16.99
C ASP A 95 -3.28 -7.04 17.02
N LEU A 96 -3.41 -5.96 16.25
CA LEU A 96 -4.66 -5.23 16.10
C LEU A 96 -5.35 -5.64 14.81
N PHE A 97 -6.59 -6.14 14.92
CA PHE A 97 -7.40 -6.52 13.77
C PHE A 97 -8.75 -5.83 13.91
N LEU A 98 -9.19 -5.16 12.86
CA LEU A 98 -10.41 -4.37 12.84
C LEU A 98 -11.25 -4.73 11.62
N LYS A 99 -12.56 -4.70 11.78
CA LYS A 99 -13.48 -4.89 10.66
C LYS A 99 -13.61 -3.55 9.93
N VAL A 100 -13.35 -3.57 8.63
CA VAL A 100 -13.37 -2.38 7.79
C VAL A 100 -14.25 -2.64 6.57
N LYS A 101 -15.13 -1.70 6.26
CA LYS A 101 -15.93 -1.73 5.02
C LYS A 101 -15.18 -0.97 3.94
N ARG A 102 -15.00 -1.62 2.80
CA ARG A 102 -14.36 -0.99 1.63
C ARG A 102 -15.07 -1.39 0.35
N PRO A 103 -15.02 -0.54 -0.69
CA PRO A 103 -15.48 -0.95 -2.01
C PRO A 103 -14.80 -2.26 -2.42
N ASP A 104 -15.60 -3.21 -2.91
CA ASP A 104 -15.05 -4.48 -3.37
C ASP A 104 -14.28 -4.31 -4.69
N ARG A 105 -14.74 -3.41 -5.55
CA ARG A 105 -14.13 -3.19 -6.87
C ARG A 105 -13.67 -1.75 -7.02
N ILE A 106 -12.46 -1.59 -7.55
CA ILE A 106 -11.85 -0.29 -7.83
C ILE A 106 -11.13 -0.32 -9.17
N VAL A 107 -10.94 0.84 -9.74
CA VAL A 107 -10.05 1.05 -10.89
C VAL A 107 -8.93 1.94 -10.43
N VAL A 108 -7.69 1.53 -10.67
CA VAL A 108 -6.50 2.23 -10.19
C VAL A 108 -5.55 2.54 -11.33
N LYS A 109 -4.73 3.54 -11.12
CA LYS A 109 -3.55 3.83 -11.95
C LYS A 109 -2.31 3.85 -11.07
N TYR A 110 -1.21 3.35 -11.57
CA TYR A 110 0.09 3.47 -10.93
C TYR A 110 1.18 3.40 -11.99
N GLU A 111 2.38 3.81 -11.63
CA GLU A 111 3.57 3.70 -12.48
C GLU A 111 4.47 2.59 -11.96
N ASP A 112 5.16 1.92 -12.85
CA ASP A 112 6.15 0.91 -12.50
C ASP A 112 7.55 1.51 -12.34
N VAL A 113 8.57 0.65 -12.18
CA VAL A 113 9.97 1.08 -12.03
C VAL A 113 10.48 1.83 -13.26
N ASP A 114 9.91 1.56 -14.43
CA ASP A 114 10.30 2.20 -15.69
C ASP A 114 9.44 3.43 -16.00
N LYS A 115 8.65 3.89 -15.03
CA LYS A 115 7.73 5.04 -15.16
C LYS A 115 6.60 4.80 -16.17
N LYS A 116 6.34 3.55 -16.50
CA LYS A 116 5.23 3.18 -17.36
C LYS A 116 3.93 3.15 -16.54
N THR A 117 2.89 3.77 -17.06
CA THR A 117 1.58 3.83 -16.39
C THR A 117 0.76 2.57 -16.67
N HIS A 118 0.19 2.03 -15.63
CA HIS A 118 -0.75 0.90 -15.68
C HIS A 118 -2.10 1.33 -15.16
N LYS A 119 -3.16 0.90 -15.85
CA LYS A 119 -4.55 1.08 -15.39
C LYS A 119 -5.15 -0.30 -15.20
N VAL A 120 -5.59 -0.60 -13.99
CA VAL A 120 -6.01 -1.96 -13.63
C VAL A 120 -7.30 -1.92 -12.84
N LYS A 121 -8.18 -2.91 -13.10
CA LYS A 121 -9.35 -3.18 -12.25
C LYS A 121 -8.93 -4.19 -11.19
N LEU A 122 -9.27 -3.90 -9.95
CA LEU A 122 -9.01 -4.79 -8.82
C LEU A 122 -10.30 -5.09 -8.09
N SER A 123 -10.40 -6.32 -7.57
CA SER A 123 -11.53 -6.77 -6.77
C SER A 123 -11.02 -7.69 -5.66
N GLY A 124 -11.88 -8.00 -4.68
CA GLY A 124 -11.54 -8.92 -3.61
C GLY A 124 -10.35 -8.48 -2.79
N LEU A 125 -9.48 -9.42 -2.46
CA LEU A 125 -8.33 -9.15 -1.60
C LEU A 125 -7.36 -8.14 -2.23
N ALA A 126 -7.10 -8.24 -3.53
CA ALA A 126 -6.20 -7.30 -4.22
C ALA A 126 -6.70 -5.85 -4.09
N SER A 127 -8.01 -5.63 -4.27
CA SER A 127 -8.63 -4.33 -4.09
C SER A 127 -8.45 -3.83 -2.65
N ARG A 128 -8.67 -4.70 -1.68
CA ARG A 128 -8.55 -4.37 -0.26
C ARG A 128 -7.12 -3.97 0.12
N VAL A 129 -6.14 -4.75 -0.30
CA VAL A 129 -4.73 -4.47 -0.01
C VAL A 129 -4.31 -3.15 -0.66
N PHE A 130 -4.68 -2.93 -1.93
CA PHE A 130 -4.37 -1.67 -2.61
C PHE A 130 -4.94 -0.48 -1.82
N GLN A 131 -6.20 -0.54 -1.40
CA GLN A 131 -6.84 0.55 -0.66
C GLN A 131 -6.18 0.80 0.70
N HIS A 132 -5.80 -0.26 1.40
CA HIS A 132 -5.11 -0.16 2.68
C HIS A 132 -3.77 0.59 2.51
N GLU A 133 -2.96 0.21 1.52
CA GLU A 133 -1.68 0.86 1.25
C GLU A 133 -1.87 2.27 0.69
N TYR A 134 -2.90 2.47 -0.13
CA TYR A 134 -3.24 3.79 -0.65
C TYR A 134 -3.57 4.78 0.48
N ASP A 135 -4.28 4.30 1.51
CA ASP A 135 -4.58 5.14 2.68
C ASP A 135 -3.29 5.64 3.34
N HIS A 136 -2.27 4.81 3.46
CA HIS A 136 -0.97 5.25 3.99
C HIS A 136 -0.37 6.40 3.17
N MET A 137 -0.56 6.37 1.85
CA MET A 137 -0.10 7.47 0.98
C MET A 137 -0.87 8.75 1.22
N GLU A 138 -2.12 8.64 1.67
CA GLU A 138 -2.97 9.79 2.01
C GLU A 138 -2.85 10.22 3.47
N GLY A 139 -1.95 9.59 4.24
CA GLY A 139 -1.76 9.89 5.66
C GLY A 139 -2.86 9.33 6.55
N ILE A 140 -3.55 8.30 6.09
CA ILE A 140 -4.68 7.67 6.77
C ILE A 140 -4.33 6.20 7.03
N ASP A 141 -4.81 5.66 8.12
CA ASP A 141 -4.69 4.23 8.38
C ASP A 141 -6.07 3.59 8.64
N PHE A 142 -6.07 2.26 8.78
CA PHE A 142 -7.32 1.50 8.89
C PHE A 142 -8.09 1.78 10.19
N THR A 143 -7.44 2.34 11.22
CA THR A 143 -8.14 2.71 12.47
C THR A 143 -9.13 3.84 12.24
N GLN A 144 -8.95 4.62 11.17
CA GLN A 144 -9.83 5.74 10.79
C GLN A 144 -10.97 5.30 9.88
N ARG A 145 -11.00 4.02 9.50
CA ARG A 145 -12.00 3.45 8.59
C ARG A 145 -13.05 2.57 9.31
N THR A 146 -12.98 2.47 10.61
CA THR A 146 -13.93 1.66 11.41
C THR A 146 -15.11 2.47 11.92
#